data_6c2bfd3ad50c0d8476cf77270b898100
#
_entry.id   6c2bfd3ad50c0d8476cf77270b898100
#
_cell.length_a   1.000
_cell.length_b   1.000
_cell.length_c   1.000
_cell.angle_alpha   90.00
_cell.angle_beta   90.00
_cell.angle_gamma   90.00
#
_symmetry.space_group_name_H-M   'P 1'
#
loop_
_entity.id
_entity.type
_entity.pdbx_description
1 polymer ?
#
loop_
_entity_poly.entity_id
_entity_poly.type
_entity_poly.pdbx_seq_one_letter_code
_entity_poly.pdbx_strand_id
1 'polypeptide(L)'
;CDAATFCSEPVFDAAIGLCEGAMGLLGQGDDPIDRDLAVLRNILAALKPNGQLVINALNVFRVARKVGQDAEADTFDPMSQTTLNKMVFETDEGPVELPCRERMYTPTEFTLMLRAAGYTVEYVWGGTAGNWRRGPMELDEYELMAVARKT
;
A
#
# COMPACT_ATOMS: atom_id res chain seq x y z
N CYS A 1 4.91 6.23 -15.71
CA CYS A 1 6.17 5.88 -15.05
C CYS A 1 5.87 4.98 -13.86
N ASP A 2 6.63 3.91 -13.67
CA ASP A 2 6.51 3.03 -12.51
C ASP A 2 7.08 3.73 -11.27
N ALA A 3 6.33 3.75 -10.16
CA ALA A 3 6.74 4.39 -8.91
C ALA A 3 7.99 3.74 -8.29
N ALA A 4 8.20 2.43 -8.53
CA ALA A 4 9.38 1.72 -8.04
C ALA A 4 10.69 2.12 -8.76
N THR A 5 10.57 2.74 -9.94
CA THR A 5 11.72 3.21 -10.74
C THR A 5 11.71 4.73 -10.97
N PHE A 6 10.72 5.42 -10.40
CA PHE A 6 10.62 6.88 -10.48
C PHE A 6 11.81 7.56 -9.81
N CYS A 7 12.34 8.57 -10.46
CA CYS A 7 13.44 9.39 -9.94
C CYS A 7 13.10 10.87 -10.15
N SER A 8 13.30 11.68 -9.12
CA SER A 8 13.13 13.13 -9.17
C SER A 8 14.04 13.80 -8.16
N GLU A 9 14.46 15.02 -8.48
CA GLU A 9 15.05 15.93 -7.51
C GLU A 9 14.01 16.28 -6.40
N PRO A 10 14.46 16.70 -5.22
CA PRO A 10 13.57 17.03 -4.11
C PRO A 10 12.83 18.36 -4.35
N VAL A 11 11.74 18.30 -5.10
CA VAL A 11 10.96 19.47 -5.54
C VAL A 11 9.57 19.56 -4.93
N PHE A 12 9.08 18.50 -4.28
CA PHE A 12 7.71 18.45 -3.75
C PHE A 12 7.65 18.75 -2.25
N ASP A 13 6.66 19.54 -1.84
CA ASP A 13 6.38 19.82 -0.43
C ASP A 13 5.58 18.69 0.23
N ALA A 14 4.78 17.98 -0.57
CA ALA A 14 4.02 16.81 -0.13
C ALA A 14 3.83 15.79 -1.26
N ALA A 15 3.60 14.54 -0.86
CA ALA A 15 3.19 13.46 -1.74
C ALA A 15 1.97 12.75 -1.15
N ILE A 16 1.09 12.28 -2.02
CA ILE A 16 -0.07 11.46 -1.66
C ILE A 16 -0.06 10.17 -2.48
N GLY A 17 -0.33 9.04 -1.81
CA GLY A 17 -0.56 7.74 -2.45
C GLY A 17 -1.82 7.13 -1.86
N LEU A 18 -2.95 7.32 -2.55
CA LEU A 18 -4.28 6.93 -2.07
C LEU A 18 -4.90 5.87 -2.98
N CYS A 19 -5.88 5.14 -2.45
CA CYS A 19 -6.59 4.06 -3.14
C CYS A 19 -5.64 2.96 -3.64
N GLU A 20 -4.77 2.49 -2.76
CA GLU A 20 -3.73 1.47 -2.99
C GLU A 20 -2.79 1.79 -4.18
N GLY A 21 -2.83 3.01 -4.69
CA GLY A 21 -2.12 3.40 -5.90
C GLY A 21 -0.59 3.41 -5.82
N ALA A 22 -0.02 3.28 -4.62
CA ALA A 22 1.43 3.32 -4.41
C ALA A 22 1.98 2.08 -3.69
N MET A 23 1.22 1.50 -2.76
CA MET A 23 1.66 0.38 -1.91
C MET A 23 0.89 -0.89 -2.22
N GLY A 24 1.61 -2.01 -2.22
CA GLY A 24 1.01 -3.33 -2.31
C GLY A 24 0.63 -3.79 -3.72
N LEU A 25 0.71 -2.98 -4.76
CA LEU A 25 0.49 -3.42 -6.14
C LEU A 25 1.77 -4.04 -6.71
N LEU A 26 1.73 -5.33 -7.00
CA LEU A 26 2.88 -6.13 -7.37
C LEU A 26 2.79 -6.62 -8.81
N GLY A 27 3.87 -6.49 -9.55
CA GLY A 27 4.08 -7.20 -10.79
C GLY A 27 4.34 -8.70 -10.57
N GLN A 28 4.32 -9.49 -11.64
CA GLN A 28 4.40 -10.96 -11.58
C GLN A 28 5.70 -11.49 -10.98
N GLY A 29 6.80 -10.74 -11.06
CA GLY A 29 8.12 -11.15 -10.54
C GLY A 29 8.62 -10.31 -9.36
N ASP A 30 7.80 -9.39 -8.85
CA ASP A 30 8.23 -8.47 -7.80
C ASP A 30 8.39 -9.18 -6.45
N ASP A 31 9.49 -8.88 -5.76
CA ASP A 31 9.56 -9.10 -4.32
C ASP A 31 8.67 -8.07 -3.62
N PRO A 32 7.73 -8.52 -2.77
CA PRO A 32 6.74 -7.61 -2.16
C PRO A 32 7.37 -6.56 -1.24
N ILE A 33 8.48 -6.88 -0.57
CA ILE A 33 9.14 -5.98 0.36
C ILE A 33 10.01 -4.97 -0.40
N ASP A 34 10.84 -5.47 -1.31
CA ASP A 34 11.79 -4.65 -2.04
C ASP A 34 11.11 -3.63 -2.94
N ARG A 35 10.01 -4.04 -3.61
CA ARG A 35 9.23 -3.13 -4.46
C ARG A 35 8.65 -1.98 -3.65
N ASP A 36 7.96 -2.27 -2.56
CA ASP A 36 7.30 -1.23 -1.77
C ASP A 36 8.32 -0.33 -1.06
N LEU A 37 9.46 -0.87 -0.61
CA LEU A 37 10.56 -0.05 -0.12
C LEU A 37 11.14 0.86 -1.21
N ALA A 38 11.27 0.39 -2.45
CA ALA A 38 11.74 1.21 -3.56
C ALA A 38 10.77 2.38 -3.83
N VAL A 39 9.46 2.11 -3.87
CA VAL A 39 8.43 3.16 -4.01
C VAL A 39 8.55 4.21 -2.90
N LEU A 40 8.61 3.79 -1.64
CA LEU A 40 8.71 4.71 -0.50
C LEU A 40 10.00 5.55 -0.55
N ARG A 41 11.14 4.94 -0.89
CA ARG A 41 12.42 5.64 -1.02
C ARG A 41 12.44 6.64 -2.17
N ASN A 42 11.82 6.31 -3.30
CA ASN A 42 11.72 7.21 -4.44
C ASN A 42 10.83 8.43 -4.13
N ILE A 43 9.71 8.20 -3.43
CA ILE A 43 8.88 9.31 -2.94
C ILE A 43 9.65 10.16 -1.94
N LEU A 44 10.39 9.54 -1.00
CA LEU A 44 11.23 10.27 -0.04
C LEU A 44 12.28 11.13 -0.76
N ALA A 45 12.94 10.58 -1.78
CA ALA A 45 13.94 11.32 -2.56
C ALA A 45 13.35 12.57 -3.21
N ALA A 46 12.13 12.48 -3.75
CA ALA A 46 11.42 13.56 -4.42
C ALA A 46 10.87 14.64 -3.47
N LEU A 47 10.71 14.33 -2.19
CA LEU A 47 10.26 15.30 -1.19
C LEU A 47 11.39 16.23 -0.75
N LYS A 48 11.06 17.51 -0.56
CA LYS A 48 11.93 18.49 0.12
C LYS A 48 12.14 18.10 1.59
N PRO A 49 13.18 18.65 2.27
CA PRO A 49 13.29 18.54 3.73
C PRO A 49 11.99 18.97 4.42
N ASN A 50 11.56 18.21 5.41
CA ASN A 50 10.25 18.35 6.09
C ASN A 50 9.02 18.11 5.20
N GLY A 51 9.17 17.64 3.98
CA GLY A 51 8.06 17.26 3.09
C GLY A 51 7.23 16.14 3.69
N GLN A 52 5.93 16.15 3.44
CA GLN A 52 4.96 15.25 4.04
C GLN A 52 4.50 14.17 3.06
N LEU A 53 4.33 12.96 3.55
CA LEU A 53 3.70 11.84 2.84
C LEU A 53 2.39 11.49 3.52
N VAL A 54 1.32 11.38 2.73
CA VAL A 54 0.06 10.74 3.13
C VAL A 54 -0.16 9.54 2.22
N ILE A 55 -0.23 8.35 2.80
CA ILE A 55 -0.29 7.12 2.02
C ILE A 55 -1.17 6.08 2.70
N ASN A 56 -1.93 5.31 1.90
CA ASN A 56 -2.70 4.19 2.42
C ASN A 56 -2.21 2.84 1.87
N ALA A 57 -2.62 1.78 2.55
CA ALA A 57 -2.38 0.40 2.19
C ALA A 57 -3.50 -0.49 2.71
N LEU A 58 -3.68 -1.68 2.14
CA LEU A 58 -4.69 -2.64 2.55
C LEU A 58 -4.38 -3.24 3.94
N ASN A 59 -5.44 -3.48 4.72
CA ASN A 59 -5.37 -4.06 6.04
C ASN A 59 -5.41 -5.59 5.98
N VAL A 60 -4.31 -6.24 6.35
CA VAL A 60 -4.19 -7.70 6.32
C VAL A 60 -5.17 -8.41 7.27
N PHE A 61 -5.51 -7.80 8.42
CA PHE A 61 -6.40 -8.45 9.37
C PHE A 61 -7.80 -8.67 8.81
N ARG A 62 -8.32 -7.70 8.07
CA ARG A 62 -9.61 -7.83 7.40
C ARG A 62 -9.59 -8.98 6.39
N VAL A 63 -8.54 -9.06 5.57
CA VAL A 63 -8.43 -10.10 4.54
C VAL A 63 -8.26 -11.47 5.17
N ALA A 64 -7.37 -11.62 6.15
CA ALA A 64 -7.16 -12.88 6.86
C ALA A 64 -8.45 -13.39 7.52
N ARG A 65 -9.29 -12.50 8.07
CA ARG A 65 -10.60 -12.88 8.63
C ARG A 65 -11.58 -13.38 7.57
N LYS A 66 -11.63 -12.72 6.41
CA LYS A 66 -12.50 -13.16 5.30
C LYS A 66 -12.07 -14.50 4.74
N VAL A 67 -10.78 -14.67 4.48
CA VAL A 67 -10.20 -15.92 3.96
C VAL A 67 -10.50 -17.11 4.87
N GLY A 68 -10.53 -16.91 6.19
CA GLY A 68 -10.94 -17.95 7.15
C GLY A 68 -12.43 -18.32 7.13
N GLN A 69 -13.27 -17.57 6.40
CA GLN A 69 -14.73 -17.75 6.37
C GLN A 69 -15.25 -18.20 5.00
N ASP A 70 -14.51 -17.95 3.92
CA ASP A 70 -14.92 -18.22 2.53
C ASP A 70 -14.02 -19.24 1.85
N ALA A 71 -14.62 -20.06 0.94
CA ALA A 71 -13.95 -21.10 0.19
C ALA A 71 -12.93 -20.56 -0.87
N GLU A 72 -12.82 -19.26 -1.05
CA GLU A 72 -11.82 -18.60 -1.91
C GLU A 72 -10.48 -18.35 -1.20
N ALA A 73 -10.26 -19.03 -0.08
CA ALA A 73 -9.05 -18.94 0.75
C ALA A 73 -7.73 -19.26 0.02
N ASP A 74 -7.78 -19.88 -1.14
CA ASP A 74 -6.60 -20.35 -1.88
C ASP A 74 -5.77 -19.24 -2.53
N THR A 75 -6.22 -17.99 -2.46
CA THR A 75 -5.53 -16.86 -3.08
C THR A 75 -4.64 -16.06 -2.12
N PHE A 76 -4.74 -16.28 -0.81
CA PHE A 76 -3.97 -15.56 0.21
C PHE A 76 -2.76 -16.36 0.70
N ASP A 77 -1.57 -15.80 0.50
CA ASP A 77 -0.34 -16.31 1.10
C ASP A 77 -0.05 -15.57 2.42
N PRO A 78 -0.14 -16.24 3.58
CA PRO A 78 0.10 -15.61 4.87
C PRO A 78 1.58 -15.26 5.13
N MET A 79 2.52 -15.88 4.40
CA MET A 79 3.95 -15.61 4.59
C MET A 79 4.38 -14.29 3.95
N SER A 80 3.88 -14.00 2.77
CA SER A 80 4.12 -12.75 2.06
C SER A 80 3.02 -11.69 2.28
N GLN A 81 1.91 -12.09 2.92
CA GLN A 81 0.70 -11.28 3.09
C GLN A 81 0.14 -10.78 1.76
N THR A 82 0.21 -11.63 0.73
CA THR A 82 -0.27 -11.29 -0.61
C THR A 82 -1.50 -12.10 -0.99
N THR A 83 -2.36 -11.49 -1.84
CA THR A 83 -3.40 -12.21 -2.57
C THR A 83 -3.07 -12.21 -4.06
N LEU A 84 -3.57 -13.23 -4.75
CA LEU A 84 -3.58 -13.29 -6.20
C LEU A 84 -5.04 -13.29 -6.68
N ASN A 85 -5.47 -12.14 -7.20
CA ASN A 85 -6.80 -11.94 -7.72
C ASN A 85 -6.78 -11.82 -9.24
N LYS A 86 -7.95 -11.84 -9.87
CA LYS A 86 -8.13 -11.55 -11.28
C LYS A 86 -8.94 -10.27 -11.41
N MET A 87 -8.42 -9.30 -12.13
CA MET A 87 -9.12 -8.06 -12.46
C MET A 87 -9.55 -8.10 -13.92
N VAL A 88 -10.80 -7.75 -14.15
CA VAL A 88 -11.35 -7.65 -15.52
C VAL A 88 -11.35 -6.18 -15.91
N PHE A 89 -10.69 -5.88 -17.01
CA PHE A 89 -10.65 -4.55 -17.62
C PHE A 89 -11.45 -4.55 -18.90
N GLU A 90 -12.40 -3.62 -19.03
CA GLU A 90 -13.11 -3.39 -20.28
C GLU A 90 -12.19 -2.63 -21.24
N THR A 91 -11.98 -3.17 -22.44
CA THR A 91 -11.22 -2.52 -23.52
C THR A 91 -12.08 -2.43 -24.77
N ASP A 92 -11.65 -1.63 -25.75
CA ASP A 92 -12.35 -1.50 -27.04
C ASP A 92 -12.44 -2.83 -27.81
N GLU A 93 -11.56 -3.79 -27.49
CA GLU A 93 -11.51 -5.13 -28.09
C GLU A 93 -12.27 -6.17 -27.25
N GLY A 94 -12.88 -5.77 -26.13
CA GLY A 94 -13.60 -6.62 -25.18
C GLY A 94 -12.90 -6.73 -23.82
N PRO A 95 -13.50 -7.49 -22.88
CA PRO A 95 -12.95 -7.65 -21.54
C PRO A 95 -11.62 -8.42 -21.53
N VAL A 96 -10.62 -7.89 -20.83
CA VAL A 96 -9.34 -8.52 -20.62
C VAL A 96 -9.17 -8.85 -19.14
N GLU A 97 -8.93 -10.11 -18.81
CA GLU A 97 -8.65 -10.58 -17.46
C GLU A 97 -7.14 -10.56 -17.21
N LEU A 98 -6.71 -9.82 -16.19
CA LEU A 98 -5.32 -9.74 -15.77
C LEU A 98 -5.15 -10.24 -14.34
N PRO A 99 -4.09 -11.01 -14.06
CA PRO A 99 -3.74 -11.35 -12.70
C PRO A 99 -3.32 -10.07 -11.95
N CYS A 100 -3.89 -9.86 -10.77
CA CYS A 100 -3.53 -8.78 -9.87
C CYS A 100 -3.00 -9.39 -8.58
N ARG A 101 -1.78 -9.07 -8.23
CA ARG A 101 -1.15 -9.50 -7.00
C ARG A 101 -1.05 -8.32 -6.06
N GLU A 102 -1.66 -8.45 -4.88
CA GLU A 102 -1.76 -7.35 -3.91
C GLU A 102 -1.17 -7.77 -2.57
N ARG A 103 -0.38 -6.90 -1.97
CA ARG A 103 0.14 -7.05 -0.62
C ARG A 103 -0.66 -6.22 0.37
N MET A 104 -0.86 -6.77 1.55
CA MET A 104 -1.52 -6.12 2.68
C MET A 104 -0.55 -5.96 3.85
N TYR A 105 -0.92 -5.11 4.80
CA TYR A 105 -0.06 -4.75 5.91
C TYR A 105 -0.75 -4.87 7.25
N THR A 106 0.02 -5.23 8.29
CA THR A 106 -0.33 -4.86 9.66
C THR A 106 0.06 -3.40 9.92
N PRO A 107 -0.57 -2.69 10.88
CA PRO A 107 -0.16 -1.32 11.24
C PRO A 107 1.30 -1.22 11.67
N THR A 108 1.80 -2.24 12.38
CA THR A 108 3.17 -2.29 12.86
C THR A 108 4.15 -2.45 11.69
N GLU A 109 3.87 -3.36 10.76
CA GLU A 109 4.70 -3.57 9.59
C GLU A 109 4.71 -2.32 8.69
N PHE A 110 3.55 -1.72 8.44
CA PHE A 110 3.45 -0.50 7.66
C PHE A 110 4.29 0.64 8.27
N THR A 111 4.23 0.78 9.61
CA THR A 111 5.09 1.71 10.34
C THR A 111 6.58 1.40 10.17
N LEU A 112 6.97 0.13 10.25
CA LEU A 112 8.35 -0.30 10.10
C LEU A 112 8.88 -0.08 8.68
N MET A 113 8.06 -0.33 7.67
CA MET A 113 8.39 -0.08 6.26
C MET A 113 8.67 1.41 6.00
N LEU A 114 7.80 2.29 6.49
CA LEU A 114 7.98 3.74 6.38
C LEU A 114 9.28 4.19 7.07
N ARG A 115 9.55 3.69 8.29
CA ARG A 115 10.81 3.99 9.01
C ARG A 115 12.04 3.45 8.28
N ALA A 116 11.98 2.23 7.74
CA ALA A 116 13.06 1.63 6.97
C ALA A 116 13.34 2.38 5.66
N ALA A 117 12.33 3.05 5.10
CA ALA A 117 12.47 3.94 3.96
C ALA A 117 13.07 5.30 4.33
N GLY A 118 13.10 5.70 5.62
CA GLY A 118 13.69 6.95 6.11
C GLY A 118 12.68 8.01 6.55
N TYR A 119 11.42 7.65 6.77
CA TYR A 119 10.41 8.58 7.27
C TYR A 119 10.32 8.60 8.80
N THR A 120 9.97 9.76 9.34
CA THR A 120 9.38 9.88 10.67
C THR A 120 7.87 9.70 10.55
N VAL A 121 7.31 8.65 11.14
CA VAL A 121 5.87 8.36 11.10
C VAL A 121 5.18 9.15 12.20
N GLU A 122 4.26 10.04 11.80
CA GLU A 122 3.49 10.90 12.72
C GLU A 122 2.22 10.20 13.19
N TYR A 123 1.51 9.54 12.25
CA TYR A 123 0.23 8.87 12.53
C TYR A 123 0.04 7.64 11.67
N VAL A 124 -0.67 6.65 12.21
CA VAL A 124 -1.25 5.53 11.47
C VAL A 124 -2.67 5.32 11.99
N TRP A 125 -3.64 5.30 11.10
CA TRP A 125 -5.06 5.07 11.40
C TRP A 125 -5.61 3.95 10.52
N GLY A 126 -6.69 3.32 10.98
CA GLY A 126 -7.54 2.52 10.15
C GLY A 126 -8.66 3.35 9.52
N GLY A 127 -9.30 2.81 8.51
CA GLY A 127 -10.45 3.41 7.84
C GLY A 127 -10.79 2.77 6.52
N THR A 128 -11.59 3.49 5.77
CA THR A 128 -11.94 3.15 4.39
C THR A 128 -12.29 4.42 3.65
N ALA A 129 -12.27 4.38 2.32
CA ALA A 129 -12.61 5.51 1.48
C ALA A 129 -13.95 6.15 1.91
N GLY A 130 -13.94 7.45 2.18
CA GLY A 130 -15.09 8.22 2.67
C GLY A 130 -15.34 8.14 4.18
N ASN A 131 -14.60 7.34 4.95
CA ASN A 131 -14.77 7.19 6.40
C ASN A 131 -13.44 7.06 7.16
N TRP A 132 -12.63 8.10 7.11
CA TRP A 132 -11.36 8.20 7.84
C TRP A 132 -11.56 8.87 9.19
N ARG A 133 -11.66 8.08 10.27
CA ARG A 133 -12.05 8.58 11.60
C ARG A 133 -10.91 9.16 12.44
N ARG A 134 -9.65 8.96 12.06
CA ARG A 134 -8.46 9.35 12.85
C ARG A 134 -8.47 8.77 14.27
N GLY A 135 -8.99 7.57 14.43
CA GLY A 135 -9.11 6.85 15.70
C GLY A 135 -8.32 5.55 15.71
N PRO A 136 -8.38 4.79 16.82
CA PRO A 136 -7.83 3.44 16.88
C PRO A 136 -8.40 2.58 15.76
N MET A 137 -7.54 1.74 15.18
CA MET A 137 -7.90 0.85 14.10
C MET A 137 -8.82 -0.27 14.60
N GLU A 138 -9.86 -0.57 13.83
CA GLU A 138 -10.70 -1.75 13.98
C GLU A 138 -10.27 -2.83 12.98
N LEU A 139 -10.43 -4.11 13.35
CA LEU A 139 -9.97 -5.23 12.50
C LEU A 139 -10.68 -5.31 11.14
N ASP A 140 -11.90 -4.77 11.06
CA ASP A 140 -12.74 -4.79 9.86
C ASP A 140 -12.55 -3.58 8.93
N GLU A 141 -11.74 -2.62 9.33
CA GLU A 141 -11.41 -1.49 8.47
C GLU A 141 -10.62 -1.96 7.24
N TYR A 142 -10.97 -1.40 6.09
CA TYR A 142 -10.45 -1.88 4.80
C TYR A 142 -8.98 -1.53 4.60
N GLU A 143 -8.58 -0.34 5.06
CA GLU A 143 -7.28 0.25 4.78
C GLU A 143 -6.61 0.77 6.06
N LEU A 144 -5.32 0.98 5.94
CA LEU A 144 -4.48 1.77 6.84
C LEU A 144 -4.13 3.09 6.15
N MET A 145 -4.14 4.20 6.88
CA MET A 145 -3.63 5.49 6.43
C MET A 145 -2.45 5.89 7.29
N ALA A 146 -1.34 6.24 6.67
CA ALA A 146 -0.20 6.82 7.37
C ALA A 146 0.02 8.26 6.97
N VAL A 147 0.43 9.07 7.94
CA VAL A 147 1.02 10.40 7.75
C VAL A 147 2.45 10.34 8.24
N ALA A 148 3.38 10.66 7.37
CA ALA A 148 4.80 10.58 7.64
C ALA A 148 5.54 11.80 7.07
N ARG A 149 6.75 12.04 7.55
CA ARG A 149 7.56 13.22 7.19
C ARG A 149 8.98 12.81 6.85
N LYS A 150 9.54 13.44 5.82
CA LYS A 150 10.97 13.44 5.56
C LYS A 150 11.68 14.33 6.58
N THR A 151 12.59 13.78 7.34
CA THR A 151 13.46 14.50 8.29
C THR A 151 14.81 14.84 7.68
#